data_6abe0cc769ae7868f7c50ae64f72129d
#
_entry.id   6abe0cc769ae7868f7c50ae64f72129d
#
_cell.length_a   1.000
_cell.length_b   1.000
_cell.length_c   1.000
_cell.angle_alpha   90.00
_cell.angle_beta   90.00
_cell.angle_gamma   90.00
#
_symmetry.space_group_name_H-M   'P 1'
#
loop_
_entity.id
_entity.type
_entity.pdbx_description
1 polymer ?
#
loop_
_entity_poly.entity_id
_entity_poly.type
_entity_poly.pdbx_seq_one_letter_code
_entity_poly.pdbx_strand_id
1 'polypeptide(L)'
;MRFSRTSKALGMVAIAALALTGCGASGSATGSGSTGGDTSKVILADGSEPQRPLMPADTNEVGGGKVIDMIFAGLVSYDPSGKAVNELADSIEGKDGQHFTIKVKKGEKFTNGEAITAKTFVDSWNFGAAAKNAQLSGSFFESIKGYDEASAEGSKVDTMSGLKVVDDQTFTVELKKPESDWPLRLGYTAFVPVPSGALKDPKAFGEKPVGNGPYKLADGGWQHNVQIQLVPNPDYNGPRKAKNAGVTFKIYQNDDAAYQDLLSNNLDILQTIPTSALKNYKSDLGDRTINKPYAGNQTIAIPEYLPEWSGEAGKLRRQAISMAINRDEITKVIFNGARQPAK
;
A
#
# COMPACT_ATOMS: atom_id res chain seq x y z
N MET A 1 52.27 22.28 -48.87
CA MET A 1 53.72 22.14 -48.52
C MET A 1 53.85 21.03 -47.55
N ARG A 2 54.43 19.96 -48.03
CA ARG A 2 55.51 19.09 -47.46
C ARG A 2 55.21 18.53 -46.07
N PHE A 3 54.90 17.22 -46.01
CA PHE A 3 55.76 16.01 -45.89
C PHE A 3 56.50 15.94 -44.52
N SER A 4 56.35 14.87 -43.78
CA SER A 4 57.23 13.71 -43.62
C SER A 4 56.65 12.80 -42.46
N ARG A 5 56.24 11.55 -42.64
CA ARG A 5 56.98 10.25 -42.66
C ARG A 5 58.00 10.15 -41.51
N THR A 6 57.99 9.18 -40.65
CA THR A 6 58.11 7.73 -40.54
C THR A 6 58.43 7.44 -39.08
N SER A 7 58.22 6.36 -38.42
CA SER A 7 58.72 5.02 -38.61
C SER A 7 58.13 4.03 -37.60
N LYS A 8 58.13 2.81 -38.01
CA LYS A 8 57.80 1.53 -37.40
C LYS A 8 58.67 1.17 -36.18
N ALA A 9 58.13 0.40 -35.20
CA ALA A 9 58.89 -0.68 -34.60
C ALA A 9 57.93 -1.78 -34.11
N LEU A 10 58.22 -2.99 -34.52
CA LEU A 10 57.68 -4.31 -34.16
C LEU A 10 58.14 -4.70 -32.76
N GLY A 11 57.35 -5.57 -32.13
CA GLY A 11 57.73 -6.33 -30.93
C GLY A 11 56.61 -7.28 -30.50
N MET A 12 56.57 -8.37 -31.04
CA MET A 12 56.59 -9.80 -30.85
C MET A 12 56.10 -10.30 -29.46
N VAL A 13 54.98 -11.03 -29.49
CA VAL A 13 54.65 -12.38 -29.00
C VAL A 13 55.13 -12.85 -27.59
N ALA A 14 54.14 -13.24 -26.78
CA ALA A 14 54.26 -14.46 -25.97
C ALA A 14 52.87 -15.02 -25.67
N ILE A 15 52.55 -16.18 -26.29
CA ILE A 15 51.44 -17.11 -26.00
C ILE A 15 51.84 -17.95 -24.79
N ALA A 16 51.05 -18.00 -23.76
CA ALA A 16 51.14 -19.03 -22.72
C ALA A 16 49.76 -19.70 -22.61
N ALA A 17 49.66 -20.86 -23.23
CA ALA A 17 48.56 -21.79 -23.00
C ALA A 17 48.82 -22.56 -21.71
N LEU A 18 47.88 -22.57 -20.79
CA LEU A 18 47.83 -23.51 -19.69
C LEU A 18 46.53 -24.29 -19.75
N ALA A 19 46.66 -25.53 -20.13
CA ALA A 19 45.65 -26.56 -20.03
C ALA A 19 45.49 -26.98 -18.59
N LEU A 20 44.28 -26.99 -18.07
CA LEU A 20 43.93 -27.66 -16.83
C LEU A 20 42.93 -28.74 -17.11
N THR A 21 43.41 -29.95 -17.02
CA THR A 21 42.65 -31.18 -16.83
C THR A 21 42.09 -31.20 -15.42
N GLY A 22 40.80 -31.37 -15.22
CA GLY A 22 40.17 -31.59 -13.93
C GLY A 22 38.97 -32.52 -14.07
N CYS A 23 39.12 -33.69 -13.56
CA CYS A 23 38.21 -34.83 -13.56
C CYS A 23 36.82 -34.55 -13.01
N GLY A 24 35.86 -35.27 -13.55
CA GLY A 24 34.48 -35.28 -13.12
C GLY A 24 34.23 -35.82 -11.72
N ALA A 25 33.15 -35.32 -11.15
CA ALA A 25 32.36 -36.01 -10.16
C ALA A 25 30.89 -35.72 -10.44
N SER A 26 30.21 -36.72 -10.96
CA SER A 26 28.75 -36.75 -11.07
C SER A 26 28.15 -36.80 -9.68
N GLY A 27 27.69 -35.65 -9.18
CA GLY A 27 26.84 -35.56 -8.02
C GLY A 27 25.48 -35.06 -8.43
N SER A 28 24.51 -35.94 -8.53
CA SER A 28 23.09 -35.58 -8.64
C SER A 28 22.65 -34.89 -7.37
N ALA A 29 22.75 -33.60 -7.35
CA ALA A 29 22.08 -32.76 -6.31
C ALA A 29 20.68 -32.47 -6.83
N THR A 30 19.70 -33.18 -6.30
CA THR A 30 18.29 -32.73 -6.28
C THR A 30 18.24 -31.42 -5.54
N GLY A 31 18.42 -30.36 -6.27
CA GLY A 31 18.24 -28.98 -5.75
C GLY A 31 16.76 -28.73 -5.55
N SER A 32 16.31 -28.79 -4.30
CA SER A 32 15.13 -28.07 -3.87
C SER A 32 15.31 -26.61 -4.30
N GLY A 33 14.50 -26.18 -5.28
CA GLY A 33 14.51 -24.80 -5.74
C GLY A 33 14.14 -23.87 -4.60
N SER A 34 15.15 -23.29 -3.98
CA SER A 34 15.00 -22.08 -3.16
C SER A 34 14.53 -20.97 -4.10
N THR A 35 13.25 -20.63 -4.05
CA THR A 35 12.70 -19.42 -4.65
C THR A 35 13.13 -18.19 -3.84
N GLY A 36 14.40 -18.05 -3.55
CA GLY A 36 14.99 -16.84 -3.03
C GLY A 36 15.06 -15.82 -4.17
N GLY A 37 14.15 -14.84 -4.18
CA GLY A 37 14.25 -13.71 -5.09
C GLY A 37 15.61 -13.02 -4.96
N ASP A 38 16.06 -12.38 -6.03
CA ASP A 38 17.28 -11.56 -6.01
C ASP A 38 17.11 -10.38 -5.05
N THR A 39 17.68 -10.52 -3.85
CA THR A 39 17.59 -9.51 -2.78
C THR A 39 18.37 -8.23 -3.11
N SER A 40 19.19 -8.23 -4.16
CA SER A 40 19.95 -7.06 -4.61
C SER A 40 19.15 -6.17 -5.58
N LYS A 41 18.00 -6.65 -6.10
CA LYS A 41 17.21 -5.94 -7.09
C LYS A 41 16.23 -4.95 -6.44
N VAL A 42 16.19 -3.73 -6.96
CA VAL A 42 15.08 -2.79 -6.73
C VAL A 42 13.94 -3.15 -7.67
N ILE A 43 12.72 -3.25 -7.13
CA ILE A 43 11.52 -3.56 -7.90
C ILE A 43 10.91 -2.26 -8.43
N LEU A 44 10.66 -2.20 -9.72
CA LEU A 44 9.99 -1.08 -10.40
C LEU A 44 8.49 -1.40 -10.52
N ALA A 45 7.64 -0.61 -9.90
CA ALA A 45 6.19 -0.79 -9.91
C ALA A 45 5.49 0.46 -10.45
N ASP A 46 4.30 0.26 -11.02
CA ASP A 46 3.43 1.36 -11.39
C ASP A 46 2.94 2.11 -10.15
N GLY A 47 2.85 3.43 -10.27
CA GLY A 47 2.31 4.34 -9.28
C GLY A 47 1.52 5.47 -9.92
N SER A 48 0.71 6.12 -9.10
CA SER A 48 0.11 7.42 -9.39
C SER A 48 0.56 8.42 -8.35
N GLU A 49 0.61 9.70 -8.72
CA GLU A 49 0.96 10.75 -7.76
C GLU A 49 -0.03 10.75 -6.60
N PRO A 50 0.43 10.67 -5.33
CA PRO A 50 -0.44 10.84 -4.18
C PRO A 50 -1.20 12.16 -4.24
N GLN A 51 -2.50 12.13 -4.02
CA GLN A 51 -3.35 13.31 -4.10
C GLN A 51 -3.10 14.32 -2.95
N ARG A 52 -2.52 13.83 -1.86
CA ARG A 52 -2.19 14.59 -0.65
C ARG A 52 -0.87 14.12 -0.07
N PRO A 53 -0.24 14.91 0.82
CA PRO A 53 0.89 14.46 1.62
C PRO A 53 0.61 13.12 2.31
N LEU A 54 1.63 12.26 2.41
CA LEU A 54 1.51 10.87 2.89
C LEU A 54 1.24 10.80 4.39
N MET A 55 0.06 11.28 4.80
CA MET A 55 -0.48 11.16 6.15
C MET A 55 -1.49 10.02 6.18
N PRO A 56 -1.31 8.94 6.97
CA PRO A 56 -2.14 7.73 6.91
C PRO A 56 -3.65 8.00 7.02
N ALA A 57 -4.08 8.83 7.95
CA ALA A 57 -5.49 9.16 8.13
C ALA A 57 -6.04 10.14 7.06
N ASP A 58 -5.19 10.80 6.26
CA ASP A 58 -5.57 11.72 5.18
C ASP A 58 -5.42 11.11 3.77
N THR A 59 -4.92 9.89 3.68
CA THR A 59 -4.73 9.17 2.41
C THR A 59 -5.85 8.17 2.21
N ASN A 60 -6.66 8.36 1.16
CA ASN A 60 -7.80 7.48 0.82
C ASN A 60 -7.81 7.08 -0.67
N GLU A 61 -6.69 7.23 -1.36
CA GLU A 61 -6.52 6.87 -2.77
C GLU A 61 -5.37 5.86 -2.96
N VAL A 62 -5.33 5.22 -4.12
CA VAL A 62 -4.48 4.04 -4.36
C VAL A 62 -2.99 4.38 -4.37
N GLY A 63 -2.59 5.50 -4.98
CA GLY A 63 -1.17 5.87 -5.13
C GLY A 63 -0.48 6.09 -3.79
N GLY A 64 -1.05 6.96 -2.95
CA GLY A 64 -0.55 7.19 -1.59
C GLY A 64 -0.74 5.98 -0.69
N GLY A 65 -1.88 5.26 -0.82
CA GLY A 65 -2.16 4.06 -0.05
C GLY A 65 -1.12 2.97 -0.22
N LYS A 66 -0.64 2.71 -1.46
CA LYS A 66 0.45 1.75 -1.74
C LYS A 66 1.73 2.10 -0.97
N VAL A 67 2.08 3.39 -0.93
CA VAL A 67 3.29 3.86 -0.25
C VAL A 67 3.14 3.73 1.26
N ILE A 68 2.00 4.19 1.81
CA ILE A 68 1.72 4.12 3.25
C ILE A 68 1.74 2.68 3.74
N ASP A 69 1.12 1.74 3.01
CA ASP A 69 1.14 0.32 3.38
C ASP A 69 2.56 -0.26 3.49
N MET A 70 3.50 0.25 2.72
CA MET A 70 4.90 -0.20 2.77
C MET A 70 5.72 0.48 3.86
N ILE A 71 5.46 1.76 4.16
CA ILE A 71 6.29 2.51 5.13
C ILE A 71 5.72 2.50 6.55
N PHE A 72 4.49 2.04 6.73
CA PHE A 72 3.90 1.88 8.06
C PHE A 72 3.55 0.43 8.38
N ALA A 73 3.50 0.14 9.67
CA ALA A 73 2.98 -1.08 10.25
C ALA A 73 1.89 -0.70 11.27
N GLY A 74 0.75 -1.38 11.20
CA GLY A 74 -0.38 -1.23 12.10
C GLY A 74 -0.47 -2.35 13.14
N LEU A 75 -1.58 -2.41 13.88
CA LEU A 75 -1.85 -3.51 14.82
C LEU A 75 -1.92 -4.84 14.10
N VAL A 76 -2.51 -4.83 12.90
CA VAL A 76 -2.79 -5.99 12.07
C VAL A 76 -2.24 -5.73 10.67
N SER A 77 -1.83 -6.76 9.98
CA SER A 77 -1.59 -6.78 8.53
C SER A 77 -2.33 -7.95 7.90
N TYR A 78 -2.32 -8.03 6.56
CA TYR A 78 -2.96 -9.14 5.85
C TYR A 78 -1.90 -9.95 5.11
N ASP A 79 -1.99 -11.26 5.25
CA ASP A 79 -1.12 -12.18 4.51
C ASP A 79 -1.54 -12.27 3.02
N PRO A 80 -0.76 -12.92 2.14
CA PRO A 80 -1.10 -13.05 0.73
C PRO A 80 -2.43 -13.78 0.44
N SER A 81 -3.03 -14.45 1.43
CA SER A 81 -4.37 -15.06 1.33
C SER A 81 -5.49 -14.11 1.77
N GLY A 82 -5.15 -12.92 2.27
CA GLY A 82 -6.08 -11.94 2.82
C GLY A 82 -6.46 -12.19 4.29
N LYS A 83 -5.79 -13.13 4.95
CA LYS A 83 -6.02 -13.40 6.39
C LYS A 83 -5.34 -12.33 7.24
N ALA A 84 -6.10 -11.80 8.20
CA ALA A 84 -5.58 -10.87 9.19
C ALA A 84 -4.58 -11.57 10.14
N VAL A 85 -3.41 -10.95 10.33
CA VAL A 85 -2.35 -11.41 11.23
C VAL A 85 -1.90 -10.25 12.11
N ASN A 86 -1.63 -10.50 13.39
CA ASN A 86 -1.11 -9.49 14.29
C ASN A 86 0.28 -9.04 13.82
N GLU A 87 0.49 -7.73 13.71
CA GLU A 87 1.78 -7.13 13.35
C GLU A 87 2.38 -6.39 14.55
N LEU A 88 1.86 -5.23 14.92
CA LEU A 88 2.25 -4.55 16.17
C LEU A 88 1.41 -4.97 17.38
N ALA A 89 0.26 -5.58 17.17
CA ALA A 89 -0.49 -6.15 18.28
C ALA A 89 0.19 -7.42 18.81
N ASP A 90 0.39 -7.49 20.12
CA ASP A 90 0.67 -8.73 20.84
C ASP A 90 -0.64 -9.53 20.98
N SER A 91 -1.71 -8.87 21.42
CA SER A 91 -3.06 -9.43 21.42
C SER A 91 -4.15 -8.39 21.15
N ILE A 92 -5.28 -8.85 20.60
CA ILE A 92 -6.52 -8.10 20.44
C ILE A 92 -7.63 -8.99 20.99
N GLU A 93 -8.16 -8.65 22.15
CA GLU A 93 -9.14 -9.46 22.88
C GLU A 93 -10.45 -8.71 23.03
N GLY A 94 -11.56 -9.34 22.64
CA GLY A 94 -12.92 -8.83 22.82
C GLY A 94 -13.90 -9.99 22.83
N LYS A 95 -14.60 -10.18 23.94
CA LYS A 95 -15.52 -11.34 24.13
C LYS A 95 -16.95 -11.04 23.70
N ASP A 96 -17.36 -9.79 23.74
CA ASP A 96 -18.72 -9.32 23.47
C ASP A 96 -18.87 -8.60 22.13
N GLY A 97 -17.74 -8.45 21.38
CA GLY A 97 -17.69 -7.72 20.13
C GLY A 97 -17.79 -6.20 20.28
N GLN A 98 -17.89 -5.67 21.49
CA GLN A 98 -18.03 -4.23 21.77
C GLN A 98 -16.88 -3.66 22.58
N HIS A 99 -16.33 -4.42 23.53
CA HIS A 99 -15.23 -3.99 24.38
C HIS A 99 -13.98 -4.80 24.03
N PHE A 100 -12.95 -4.09 23.54
CA PHE A 100 -11.68 -4.68 23.16
C PHE A 100 -10.55 -4.19 24.06
N THR A 101 -9.67 -5.12 24.41
CA THR A 101 -8.38 -4.83 25.05
C THR A 101 -7.29 -5.16 24.05
N ILE A 102 -6.45 -4.18 23.75
CA ILE A 102 -5.39 -4.29 22.76
C ILE A 102 -4.05 -4.13 23.48
N LYS A 103 -3.17 -5.11 23.29
CA LYS A 103 -1.79 -5.06 23.76
C LYS A 103 -0.85 -4.83 22.58
N VAL A 104 -0.03 -3.81 22.66
CA VAL A 104 0.99 -3.47 21.68
C VAL A 104 2.31 -4.16 22.06
N LYS A 105 3.02 -4.69 21.09
CA LYS A 105 4.35 -5.28 21.30
C LYS A 105 5.30 -4.26 21.90
N LYS A 106 6.15 -4.72 22.83
CA LYS A 106 7.12 -3.88 23.52
C LYS A 106 8.35 -3.64 22.65
N GLY A 107 8.88 -2.42 22.69
CA GLY A 107 10.17 -2.08 22.06
C GLY A 107 10.08 -1.64 20.61
N GLU A 108 8.87 -1.60 20.05
CA GLU A 108 8.64 -1.10 18.69
C GLU A 108 8.93 0.40 18.59
N LYS A 109 9.48 0.83 17.46
CA LYS A 109 9.90 2.23 17.23
C LYS A 109 9.62 2.66 15.79
N PHE A 110 9.45 3.95 15.62
CA PHE A 110 9.55 4.59 14.32
C PHE A 110 11.02 4.70 13.87
N THR A 111 11.22 4.94 12.57
CA THR A 111 12.58 5.08 11.98
C THR A 111 13.39 6.27 12.52
N ASN A 112 12.74 7.21 13.23
CA ASN A 112 13.40 8.30 13.97
C ASN A 112 13.77 7.93 15.42
N GLY A 113 13.48 6.71 15.87
CA GLY A 113 13.77 6.22 17.22
C GLY A 113 12.66 6.50 18.25
N GLU A 114 11.60 7.24 17.92
CA GLU A 114 10.45 7.47 18.81
C GLU A 114 9.72 6.14 19.09
N ALA A 115 9.43 5.87 20.36
CA ALA A 115 8.79 4.64 20.78
C ALA A 115 7.32 4.59 20.35
N ILE A 116 6.86 3.40 19.97
CA ILE A 116 5.44 3.13 19.68
C ILE A 116 4.82 2.50 20.92
N THR A 117 3.80 3.15 21.44
CA THR A 117 3.09 2.74 22.66
C THR A 117 1.57 2.73 22.42
N ALA A 118 0.82 2.25 23.40
CA ALA A 118 -0.64 2.35 23.41
C ALA A 118 -1.12 3.80 23.20
N LYS A 119 -0.44 4.78 23.83
CA LYS A 119 -0.75 6.19 23.67
C LYS A 119 -0.56 6.67 22.23
N THR A 120 0.47 6.18 21.52
CA THR A 120 0.71 6.53 20.12
C THR A 120 -0.49 6.18 19.24
N PHE A 121 -1.10 5.00 19.44
CA PHE A 121 -2.31 4.60 18.72
C PHE A 121 -3.50 5.48 19.08
N VAL A 122 -3.76 5.67 20.37
CA VAL A 122 -4.88 6.49 20.84
C VAL A 122 -4.81 7.92 20.33
N ASP A 123 -3.63 8.54 20.39
CA ASP A 123 -3.43 9.90 19.88
C ASP A 123 -3.63 9.97 18.35
N SER A 124 -3.09 9.00 17.59
CA SER A 124 -3.24 8.94 16.14
C SER A 124 -4.70 8.77 15.71
N TRP A 125 -5.45 7.92 16.40
CA TRP A 125 -6.86 7.67 16.07
C TRP A 125 -7.74 8.86 16.45
N ASN A 126 -7.50 9.48 17.61
CA ASN A 126 -8.19 10.73 17.99
C ASN A 126 -7.91 11.84 16.99
N PHE A 127 -6.65 11.99 16.54
CA PHE A 127 -6.29 12.95 15.50
C PHE A 127 -7.04 12.68 14.19
N GLY A 128 -7.11 11.42 13.76
CA GLY A 128 -7.82 11.01 12.54
C GLY A 128 -9.33 11.24 12.59
N ALA A 129 -9.94 11.09 13.79
CA ALA A 129 -11.38 11.25 13.98
C ALA A 129 -11.83 12.70 14.17
N ALA A 130 -10.97 13.57 14.71
CA ALA A 130 -11.36 14.93 15.09
C ALA A 130 -11.64 15.81 13.88
N ALA A 131 -12.85 16.39 13.80
CA ALA A 131 -13.30 17.24 12.69
C ALA A 131 -12.34 18.40 12.37
N LYS A 132 -11.71 19.01 13.38
CA LYS A 132 -10.76 20.11 13.21
C LYS A 132 -9.54 19.76 12.36
N ASN A 133 -9.18 18.48 12.26
CA ASN A 133 -8.02 18.01 11.52
C ASN A 133 -8.36 17.63 10.06
N ALA A 134 -9.65 17.56 9.70
CA ALA A 134 -10.16 17.33 8.35
C ALA A 134 -9.53 16.14 7.62
N GLN A 135 -9.29 15.05 8.34
CA GLN A 135 -8.68 13.84 7.78
C GLN A 135 -9.68 13.05 6.94
N LEU A 136 -9.33 12.70 5.68
CA LEU A 136 -10.25 12.05 4.72
C LEU A 136 -10.75 10.69 5.17
N SER A 137 -9.94 9.96 5.95
CA SER A 137 -10.27 8.63 6.45
C SER A 137 -10.88 8.64 7.85
N GLY A 138 -11.32 9.80 8.35
CA GLY A 138 -11.91 9.95 9.69
C GLY A 138 -13.10 9.03 9.95
N SER A 139 -13.93 8.75 8.93
CA SER A 139 -15.09 7.86 9.05
C SER A 139 -14.75 6.41 9.40
N PHE A 140 -13.51 5.96 9.23
CA PHE A 140 -13.11 4.62 9.66
C PHE A 140 -13.20 4.41 11.18
N PHE A 141 -13.23 5.50 11.95
CA PHE A 141 -13.36 5.46 13.42
C PHE A 141 -14.81 5.54 13.88
N GLU A 142 -15.81 5.59 12.97
CA GLU A 142 -17.22 5.83 13.29
C GLU A 142 -17.83 4.84 14.29
N SER A 143 -17.35 3.59 14.31
CA SER A 143 -17.81 2.58 15.26
C SER A 143 -17.39 2.83 16.70
N ILE A 144 -16.36 3.68 16.94
CA ILE A 144 -15.82 3.93 18.28
C ILE A 144 -16.73 4.92 19.00
N LYS A 145 -17.05 4.63 20.26
CA LYS A 145 -17.84 5.52 21.12
C LYS A 145 -17.17 6.88 21.29
N GLY A 146 -17.94 7.95 21.15
CA GLY A 146 -17.43 9.32 21.20
C GLY A 146 -16.96 9.87 19.84
N TYR A 147 -17.06 9.07 18.78
CA TYR A 147 -16.73 9.53 17.42
C TYR A 147 -17.65 10.67 16.97
N ASP A 148 -18.97 10.53 17.20
CA ASP A 148 -19.95 11.51 16.71
C ASP A 148 -19.68 12.91 17.29
N GLU A 149 -19.27 12.96 18.57
CA GLU A 149 -18.91 14.19 19.25
C GLU A 149 -17.58 14.77 18.71
N ALA A 150 -16.58 13.91 18.45
CA ALA A 150 -15.27 14.35 17.95
C ALA A 150 -15.32 14.78 16.49
N SER A 151 -16.14 14.13 15.67
CA SER A 151 -16.25 14.35 14.20
C SER A 151 -17.28 15.41 13.83
N ALA A 152 -18.06 15.95 14.79
CA ALA A 152 -19.06 16.97 14.50
C ALA A 152 -18.39 18.27 14.05
N GLU A 153 -18.98 18.93 13.05
CA GLU A 153 -18.50 20.21 12.55
C GLU A 153 -18.48 21.27 13.68
N GLY A 154 -17.36 21.95 13.82
CA GLY A 154 -17.17 22.96 14.88
C GLY A 154 -16.98 22.39 16.30
N SER A 155 -16.86 21.07 16.43
CA SER A 155 -16.63 20.43 17.72
C SER A 155 -15.32 20.91 18.37
N LYS A 156 -15.37 21.08 19.70
CA LYS A 156 -14.19 21.29 20.54
C LYS A 156 -13.70 20.00 21.19
N VAL A 157 -14.46 18.90 21.02
CA VAL A 157 -14.07 17.57 21.46
C VAL A 157 -13.13 16.99 20.40
N ASP A 158 -11.95 16.57 20.80
CA ASP A 158 -10.92 16.04 19.91
C ASP A 158 -10.48 14.62 20.32
N THR A 159 -11.22 14.00 21.24
CA THR A 159 -10.95 12.65 21.74
C THR A 159 -12.23 11.82 21.77
N MET A 160 -12.12 10.57 21.38
CA MET A 160 -13.22 9.58 21.46
C MET A 160 -13.27 8.99 22.86
N SER A 161 -14.42 9.06 23.54
CA SER A 161 -14.61 8.56 24.91
C SER A 161 -14.45 7.03 25.04
N GLY A 162 -14.56 6.30 23.91
CA GLY A 162 -14.34 4.87 23.84
C GLY A 162 -12.86 4.45 23.83
N LEU A 163 -11.91 5.37 23.74
CA LEU A 163 -10.48 5.06 23.76
C LEU A 163 -9.88 5.40 25.13
N LYS A 164 -9.18 4.43 25.75
CA LYS A 164 -8.51 4.63 27.03
C LYS A 164 -7.14 3.97 27.05
N VAL A 165 -6.09 4.72 27.31
CA VAL A 165 -4.77 4.19 27.62
C VAL A 165 -4.79 3.61 29.03
N VAL A 166 -4.38 2.35 29.19
CA VAL A 166 -4.29 1.66 30.47
C VAL A 166 -2.85 1.75 31.00
N ASP A 167 -1.89 1.43 30.14
CA ASP A 167 -0.45 1.53 30.38
C ASP A 167 0.29 1.74 29.04
N ASP A 168 1.63 1.73 29.04
CA ASP A 168 2.43 1.97 27.83
C ASP A 168 2.17 0.97 26.69
N GLN A 169 1.74 -0.26 27.01
CA GLN A 169 1.48 -1.30 26.03
C GLN A 169 0.00 -1.60 25.85
N THR A 170 -0.88 -1.12 26.74
CA THR A 170 -2.28 -1.55 26.76
C THR A 170 -3.23 -0.37 26.61
N PHE A 171 -4.17 -0.49 25.70
CA PHE A 171 -5.31 0.42 25.62
C PHE A 171 -6.61 -0.37 25.38
N THR A 172 -7.73 0.24 25.72
CA THR A 172 -9.06 -0.33 25.48
C THR A 172 -9.83 0.48 24.48
N VAL A 173 -10.71 -0.23 23.76
CA VAL A 173 -11.63 0.35 22.78
C VAL A 173 -13.05 -0.09 23.14
N GLU A 174 -13.96 0.87 23.28
CA GLU A 174 -15.40 0.65 23.41
C GLU A 174 -16.08 1.10 22.13
N LEU A 175 -16.79 0.18 21.45
CA LEU A 175 -17.59 0.50 20.27
C LEU A 175 -18.99 0.98 20.68
N LYS A 176 -19.69 1.68 19.79
CA LYS A 176 -21.09 2.11 19.98
C LYS A 176 -22.05 0.92 20.10
N LYS A 177 -21.74 -0.16 19.39
CA LYS A 177 -22.51 -1.42 19.35
C LYS A 177 -21.58 -2.60 19.10
N PRO A 178 -22.00 -3.85 19.38
CA PRO A 178 -21.19 -5.02 19.06
C PRO A 178 -20.92 -5.19 17.57
N GLU A 179 -19.63 -5.32 17.20
CA GLU A 179 -19.12 -5.60 15.85
C GLU A 179 -17.98 -6.62 15.96
N SER A 180 -18.30 -7.90 15.84
CA SER A 180 -17.33 -9.00 16.06
C SER A 180 -16.22 -9.03 15.00
N ASP A 181 -16.44 -8.46 13.82
CA ASP A 181 -15.48 -8.33 12.73
C ASP A 181 -14.61 -7.06 12.79
N TRP A 182 -14.88 -6.16 13.76
CA TRP A 182 -14.13 -4.91 13.90
C TRP A 182 -12.61 -5.08 13.95
N PRO A 183 -12.03 -6.10 14.64
CA PRO A 183 -10.58 -6.31 14.63
C PRO A 183 -9.97 -6.54 13.25
N LEU A 184 -10.74 -7.04 12.28
CA LEU A 184 -10.27 -7.25 10.93
C LEU A 184 -10.00 -5.94 10.17
N ARG A 185 -10.57 -4.81 10.62
CA ARG A 185 -10.38 -3.49 10.03
C ARG A 185 -9.08 -2.82 10.45
N LEU A 186 -8.45 -3.28 11.55
CA LEU A 186 -7.27 -2.65 12.16
C LEU A 186 -5.99 -2.76 11.33
N GLY A 187 -6.04 -3.47 10.21
CA GLY A 187 -4.98 -3.46 9.19
C GLY A 187 -5.11 -2.36 8.14
N TYR A 188 -6.21 -1.59 8.14
CA TYR A 188 -6.36 -0.48 7.21
C TYR A 188 -5.48 0.71 7.61
N THR A 189 -5.00 1.44 6.62
CA THR A 189 -4.01 2.52 6.79
C THR A 189 -4.43 3.61 7.77
N ALA A 190 -5.73 3.91 7.90
CA ALA A 190 -6.24 4.89 8.86
C ALA A 190 -5.89 4.54 10.33
N PHE A 191 -5.74 3.25 10.65
CA PHE A 191 -5.48 2.77 12.01
C PHE A 191 -3.99 2.65 12.37
N VAL A 192 -3.06 2.92 11.44
CA VAL A 192 -1.64 2.86 11.76
C VAL A 192 -1.24 4.02 12.67
N PRO A 193 -0.24 3.82 13.55
CA PRO A 193 0.25 4.87 14.43
C PRO A 193 1.15 5.84 13.64
N VAL A 194 1.19 7.09 14.08
CA VAL A 194 2.13 8.09 13.57
C VAL A 194 2.93 8.71 14.72
N PRO A 195 4.18 9.16 14.50
CA PRO A 195 4.97 9.81 15.54
C PRO A 195 4.37 11.16 15.94
N SER A 196 4.73 11.64 17.13
CA SER A 196 4.19 12.87 17.70
C SER A 196 4.37 14.13 16.83
N GLY A 197 5.43 14.15 16.02
CA GLY A 197 5.70 15.22 15.04
C GLY A 197 4.64 15.32 13.95
N ALA A 198 4.07 14.18 13.52
CA ALA A 198 3.02 14.13 12.50
C ALA A 198 1.73 14.86 12.95
N LEU A 199 1.42 14.78 14.24
CA LEU A 199 0.22 15.40 14.81
C LEU A 199 0.35 16.93 14.93
N LYS A 200 1.59 17.45 14.93
CA LYS A 200 1.87 18.90 15.02
C LYS A 200 1.87 19.57 13.66
N ASP A 201 2.45 18.92 12.66
CA ASP A 201 2.50 19.42 11.27
C ASP A 201 2.30 18.26 10.30
N PRO A 202 1.04 17.83 10.07
CA PRO A 202 0.74 16.68 9.22
C PRO A 202 1.13 16.91 7.76
N LYS A 203 1.15 18.15 7.29
CA LYS A 203 1.53 18.49 5.93
C LYS A 203 3.04 18.31 5.72
N ALA A 204 3.85 18.92 6.55
CA ALA A 204 5.31 18.76 6.46
C ALA A 204 5.74 17.31 6.72
N PHE A 205 5.07 16.63 7.65
CA PHE A 205 5.29 15.21 7.91
C PHE A 205 5.02 14.37 6.67
N GLY A 206 3.89 14.58 6.00
CA GLY A 206 3.49 13.77 4.84
C GLY A 206 4.40 13.90 3.63
N GLU A 207 5.18 14.99 3.50
CA GLU A 207 6.23 15.15 2.48
C GLU A 207 7.48 14.30 2.78
N LYS A 208 7.73 14.02 4.07
CA LYS A 208 8.87 13.22 4.53
C LYS A 208 8.44 12.30 5.67
N PRO A 209 7.57 11.33 5.37
CA PRO A 209 6.97 10.51 6.42
C PRO A 209 8.01 9.66 7.13
N VAL A 210 7.87 9.61 8.45
CA VAL A 210 8.65 8.75 9.35
C VAL A 210 7.75 7.60 9.76
N GLY A 211 8.00 6.43 9.19
CA GLY A 211 7.20 5.23 9.41
C GLY A 211 7.89 4.22 10.32
N ASN A 212 7.30 3.05 10.40
CA ASN A 212 7.75 1.90 11.19
C ASN A 212 7.56 0.58 10.42
N GLY A 213 7.28 0.66 9.14
CA GLY A 213 6.99 -0.49 8.28
C GLY A 213 8.24 -1.16 7.70
N PRO A 214 8.04 -2.13 6.79
CA PRO A 214 9.13 -2.89 6.16
C PRO A 214 10.04 -2.06 5.27
N TYR A 215 9.56 -0.92 4.79
CA TYR A 215 10.33 0.04 4.00
C TYR A 215 10.27 1.42 4.63
N LYS A 216 11.13 2.30 4.19
CA LYS A 216 11.14 3.73 4.48
C LYS A 216 11.38 4.52 3.21
N LEU A 217 10.95 5.78 3.18
CA LEU A 217 11.25 6.68 2.08
C LEU A 217 12.76 6.86 1.96
N ALA A 218 13.32 6.74 0.75
CA ALA A 218 14.72 7.06 0.49
C ALA A 218 14.96 8.57 0.64
N ASP A 219 16.20 8.99 0.89
CA ASP A 219 16.55 10.41 0.92
C ASP A 219 16.29 11.06 -0.44
N GLY A 220 15.43 12.08 -0.48
CA GLY A 220 14.94 12.67 -1.72
C GLY A 220 14.11 11.72 -2.59
N GLY A 221 13.59 10.66 -1.99
CA GLY A 221 12.91 9.57 -2.69
C GLY A 221 11.56 9.93 -3.29
N TRP A 222 10.87 10.96 -2.81
CA TRP A 222 9.66 11.46 -3.47
C TRP A 222 10.00 12.60 -4.41
N GLN A 223 9.98 12.29 -5.69
CA GLN A 223 10.10 13.24 -6.80
C GLN A 223 8.72 13.39 -7.43
N HIS A 224 8.01 14.46 -7.08
CA HIS A 224 6.64 14.68 -7.48
C HIS A 224 6.41 14.52 -8.98
N ASN A 225 5.36 13.78 -9.35
CA ASN A 225 4.99 13.43 -10.71
C ASN A 225 6.05 12.61 -11.49
N VAL A 226 7.08 12.10 -10.83
CA VAL A 226 8.14 11.27 -11.44
C VAL A 226 8.18 9.89 -10.79
N GLN A 227 8.49 9.83 -9.49
CA GLN A 227 8.66 8.56 -8.78
C GLN A 227 8.65 8.70 -7.25
N ILE A 228 8.40 7.59 -6.57
CA ILE A 228 8.59 7.45 -5.14
C ILE A 228 9.50 6.25 -4.89
N GLN A 229 10.65 6.48 -4.26
CA GLN A 229 11.67 5.47 -3.99
C GLN A 229 11.63 5.07 -2.51
N LEU A 230 11.50 3.78 -2.28
CA LEU A 230 11.51 3.18 -0.97
C LEU A 230 12.72 2.24 -0.82
N VAL A 231 13.36 2.30 0.34
CA VAL A 231 14.45 1.39 0.71
C VAL A 231 14.03 0.53 1.90
N PRO A 232 14.60 -0.67 2.07
CA PRO A 232 14.31 -1.51 3.22
C PRO A 232 14.55 -0.78 4.54
N ASN A 233 13.67 -1.01 5.52
CA ASN A 233 13.88 -0.58 6.89
C ASN A 233 14.60 -1.73 7.65
N PRO A 234 15.88 -1.57 8.01
CA PRO A 234 16.64 -2.64 8.68
C PRO A 234 16.12 -2.95 10.09
N ASP A 235 15.46 -1.98 10.73
CA ASP A 235 14.95 -2.11 12.09
C ASP A 235 13.57 -2.79 12.15
N TYR A 236 12.93 -3.03 11.00
CA TYR A 236 11.64 -3.69 10.95
C TYR A 236 11.76 -5.19 11.26
N ASN A 237 11.02 -5.64 12.28
CA ASN A 237 11.02 -7.03 12.73
C ASN A 237 9.69 -7.78 12.54
N GLY A 238 8.72 -7.14 11.87
CA GLY A 238 7.41 -7.71 11.61
C GLY A 238 7.37 -8.80 10.50
N PRO A 239 6.18 -9.30 10.16
CA PRO A 239 6.01 -10.42 9.21
C PRO A 239 6.28 -10.05 7.75
N ARG A 240 6.29 -8.75 7.41
CA ARG A 240 6.41 -8.25 6.03
C ARG A 240 7.82 -7.81 5.65
N LYS A 241 8.88 -8.40 6.21
CA LYS A 241 10.29 -8.03 5.91
C LYS A 241 10.54 -7.93 4.41
N ALA A 242 11.24 -6.87 4.02
CA ALA A 242 11.69 -6.66 2.65
C ALA A 242 12.54 -7.85 2.16
N LYS A 243 12.27 -8.31 0.93
CA LYS A 243 13.01 -9.40 0.27
C LYS A 243 13.74 -8.92 -0.99
N ASN A 244 13.91 -7.61 -1.14
CA ASN A 244 14.55 -6.95 -2.27
C ASN A 244 15.34 -5.73 -1.76
N ALA A 245 16.08 -5.05 -2.65
CA ALA A 245 16.86 -3.86 -2.31
C ALA A 245 16.03 -2.58 -2.20
N GLY A 246 14.76 -2.61 -2.56
CA GLY A 246 13.85 -1.48 -2.51
C GLY A 246 12.72 -1.59 -3.51
N VAL A 247 11.84 -0.60 -3.49
CA VAL A 247 10.73 -0.47 -4.45
C VAL A 247 10.73 0.97 -4.96
N THR A 248 10.62 1.13 -6.28
CA THR A 248 10.39 2.43 -6.92
C THR A 248 9.04 2.42 -7.59
N PHE A 249 8.12 3.24 -7.11
CA PHE A 249 6.87 3.54 -7.79
C PHE A 249 7.12 4.60 -8.85
N LYS A 250 7.04 4.23 -10.12
CA LYS A 250 7.13 5.16 -11.25
C LYS A 250 5.75 5.77 -11.50
N ILE A 251 5.67 7.11 -11.56
CA ILE A 251 4.40 7.81 -11.76
C ILE A 251 4.07 7.86 -13.24
N TYR A 252 2.93 7.30 -13.61
CA TYR A 252 2.42 7.30 -14.97
C TYR A 252 1.15 8.16 -15.09
N GLN A 253 1.02 8.88 -16.18
CA GLN A 253 -0.17 9.67 -16.49
C GLN A 253 -1.26 8.84 -17.19
N ASN A 254 -0.87 7.69 -17.76
CA ASN A 254 -1.79 6.73 -18.37
C ASN A 254 -1.23 5.31 -18.30
N ASP A 255 -2.12 4.33 -18.29
CA ASP A 255 -1.76 2.92 -18.17
C ASP A 255 -1.12 2.34 -19.44
N ASP A 256 -1.35 2.94 -20.62
CA ASP A 256 -0.73 2.46 -21.87
C ASP A 256 0.79 2.67 -21.86
N ALA A 257 1.26 3.80 -21.35
CA ALA A 257 2.70 4.06 -21.19
C ALA A 257 3.34 3.08 -20.18
N ALA A 258 2.67 2.82 -19.07
CA ALA A 258 3.12 1.83 -18.08
C ALA A 258 3.17 0.42 -18.68
N TYR A 259 2.20 0.07 -19.52
CA TYR A 259 2.17 -1.23 -20.21
C TYR A 259 3.32 -1.38 -21.21
N GLN A 260 3.68 -0.34 -21.97
CA GLN A 260 4.85 -0.35 -22.85
C GLN A 260 6.16 -0.51 -22.08
N ASP A 261 6.28 0.15 -20.93
CA ASP A 261 7.46 -0.01 -20.04
C ASP A 261 7.54 -1.44 -19.49
N LEU A 262 6.39 -2.07 -19.14
CA LEU A 262 6.34 -3.46 -18.72
C LEU A 262 6.79 -4.42 -19.83
N LEU A 263 6.34 -4.23 -21.07
CA LEU A 263 6.76 -5.05 -22.22
C LEU A 263 8.25 -4.90 -22.52
N SER A 264 8.80 -3.70 -22.33
CA SER A 264 10.20 -3.40 -22.55
C SER A 264 11.12 -3.75 -21.38
N ASN A 265 10.58 -4.37 -20.31
CA ASN A 265 11.27 -4.67 -19.04
C ASN A 265 11.83 -3.43 -18.30
N ASN A 266 11.25 -2.26 -18.54
CA ASN A 266 11.51 -1.02 -17.80
C ASN A 266 10.58 -0.85 -16.59
N LEU A 267 9.67 -1.81 -16.38
CA LEU A 267 8.75 -1.93 -15.25
C LEU A 267 8.64 -3.41 -14.90
N ASP A 268 8.63 -3.74 -13.61
CA ASP A 268 8.51 -5.14 -13.15
C ASP A 268 7.06 -5.51 -12.83
N ILE A 269 6.28 -4.56 -12.29
CA ILE A 269 4.90 -4.78 -11.85
C ILE A 269 4.00 -3.67 -12.42
N LEU A 270 2.89 -4.08 -13.04
CA LEU A 270 1.80 -3.23 -13.47
C LEU A 270 0.49 -3.79 -12.90
N GLN A 271 -0.18 -3.00 -12.05
CA GLN A 271 -1.39 -3.45 -11.37
C GLN A 271 -2.62 -3.45 -12.27
N THR A 272 -2.74 -2.49 -13.17
CA THR A 272 -3.90 -2.34 -14.04
C THR A 272 -3.49 -2.48 -15.50
N ILE A 273 -4.03 -3.50 -16.17
CA ILE A 273 -3.85 -3.65 -17.62
C ILE A 273 -4.78 -2.65 -18.33
N PRO A 274 -4.28 -1.81 -19.24
CA PRO A 274 -5.11 -0.87 -19.99
C PRO A 274 -6.12 -1.61 -20.88
N THR A 275 -7.28 -0.98 -21.10
CA THR A 275 -8.35 -1.59 -21.92
C THR A 275 -7.90 -1.92 -23.35
N SER A 276 -6.98 -1.16 -23.91
CA SER A 276 -6.34 -1.40 -25.21
C SER A 276 -5.60 -2.74 -25.29
N ALA A 277 -5.00 -3.18 -24.18
CA ALA A 277 -4.21 -4.41 -24.10
C ALA A 277 -5.00 -5.65 -23.63
N LEU A 278 -6.26 -5.50 -23.17
CA LEU A 278 -7.04 -6.61 -22.59
C LEU A 278 -7.21 -7.82 -23.51
N LYS A 279 -7.12 -7.66 -24.82
CA LYS A 279 -7.18 -8.79 -25.78
C LYS A 279 -5.88 -9.58 -25.84
N ASN A 280 -4.74 -8.91 -25.65
CA ASN A 280 -3.43 -9.47 -25.99
C ASN A 280 -2.52 -9.70 -24.78
N TYR A 281 -2.80 -9.07 -23.61
CA TYR A 281 -1.88 -9.11 -22.47
C TYR A 281 -1.44 -10.52 -22.03
N LYS A 282 -2.33 -11.53 -22.20
CA LYS A 282 -1.99 -12.92 -21.88
C LYS A 282 -0.99 -13.51 -22.85
N SER A 283 -1.11 -13.21 -24.15
CA SER A 283 -0.12 -13.63 -25.15
C SER A 283 1.19 -12.86 -25.01
N ASP A 284 1.14 -11.58 -24.68
CA ASP A 284 2.30 -10.72 -24.56
C ASP A 284 3.15 -11.03 -23.31
N LEU A 285 2.49 -11.41 -22.21
CA LEU A 285 3.13 -11.57 -20.91
C LEU A 285 3.22 -13.03 -20.44
N GLY A 286 2.44 -13.96 -21.04
CA GLY A 286 2.45 -15.38 -20.69
C GLY A 286 2.18 -15.61 -19.19
N ASP A 287 3.04 -16.41 -18.55
CA ASP A 287 2.91 -16.80 -17.14
C ASP A 287 3.13 -15.65 -16.14
N ARG A 288 3.54 -14.47 -16.61
CA ARG A 288 3.65 -13.26 -15.76
C ARG A 288 2.29 -12.63 -15.43
N THR A 289 1.19 -13.14 -16.02
CA THR A 289 -0.14 -12.58 -15.83
C THR A 289 -0.85 -13.15 -14.60
N ILE A 290 -1.48 -12.26 -13.82
CA ILE A 290 -2.33 -12.63 -12.69
C ILE A 290 -3.70 -11.98 -12.92
N ASN A 291 -4.77 -12.78 -12.94
CA ASN A 291 -6.14 -12.29 -12.92
C ASN A 291 -6.93 -13.04 -11.86
N LYS A 292 -7.22 -12.37 -10.75
CA LYS A 292 -7.94 -12.94 -9.60
C LYS A 292 -9.06 -12.00 -9.16
N PRO A 293 -10.18 -12.54 -8.66
CA PRO A 293 -11.20 -11.74 -7.99
C PRO A 293 -10.62 -11.02 -6.78
N TYR A 294 -11.07 -9.79 -6.55
CA TYR A 294 -10.79 -9.06 -5.32
C TYR A 294 -12.07 -8.43 -4.78
N ALA A 295 -12.08 -8.03 -3.52
CA ALA A 295 -13.23 -7.42 -2.87
C ALA A 295 -13.38 -5.94 -3.30
N GLY A 296 -13.85 -5.72 -4.52
CA GLY A 296 -14.05 -4.39 -5.08
C GLY A 296 -15.09 -4.38 -6.19
N ASN A 297 -15.86 -3.29 -6.25
CA ASN A 297 -16.87 -3.04 -7.28
C ASN A 297 -16.58 -1.72 -7.98
N GLN A 298 -16.78 -1.71 -9.30
CA GLN A 298 -16.89 -0.47 -10.04
C GLN A 298 -18.35 -0.06 -10.11
N THR A 299 -18.67 1.12 -9.60
CA THR A 299 -20.04 1.62 -9.49
C THR A 299 -20.19 2.96 -10.19
N ILE A 300 -21.44 3.31 -10.52
CA ILE A 300 -21.83 4.66 -10.91
C ILE A 300 -22.53 5.26 -9.69
N ALA A 301 -21.93 6.29 -9.09
CA ALA A 301 -22.54 7.02 -7.99
C ALA A 301 -23.57 8.02 -8.52
N ILE A 302 -24.76 8.00 -7.92
CA ILE A 302 -25.81 8.99 -8.18
C ILE A 302 -26.05 9.73 -6.86
N PRO A 303 -25.88 11.09 -6.81
CA PRO A 303 -25.94 11.86 -5.57
C PRO A 303 -27.40 11.98 -5.07
N GLU A 304 -27.78 11.15 -4.12
CA GLU A 304 -29.15 11.06 -3.56
C GLU A 304 -29.58 12.34 -2.83
N TYR A 305 -28.64 13.17 -2.40
CA TYR A 305 -28.91 14.45 -1.75
C TYR A 305 -29.42 15.54 -2.70
N LEU A 306 -29.28 15.35 -4.00
CA LEU A 306 -29.84 16.30 -4.98
C LEU A 306 -31.35 16.06 -5.14
N PRO A 307 -32.17 17.16 -5.21
CA PRO A 307 -33.63 17.06 -5.24
C PRO A 307 -34.20 16.12 -6.32
N GLU A 308 -33.61 16.12 -7.52
CA GLU A 308 -34.04 15.28 -8.65
C GLU A 308 -33.77 13.78 -8.42
N TRP A 309 -32.84 13.43 -7.52
CA TRP A 309 -32.45 12.06 -7.20
C TRP A 309 -32.92 11.61 -5.81
N SER A 310 -33.58 12.48 -5.04
CA SER A 310 -34.07 12.20 -3.69
C SER A 310 -35.51 11.69 -3.68
N GLY A 311 -35.95 11.17 -2.52
CA GLY A 311 -37.32 10.68 -2.31
C GLY A 311 -37.71 9.47 -3.19
N GLU A 312 -38.99 9.09 -3.19
CA GLU A 312 -39.45 7.93 -3.94
C GLU A 312 -39.29 8.09 -5.45
N ALA A 313 -39.52 9.28 -6.00
CA ALA A 313 -39.31 9.53 -7.43
C ALA A 313 -37.86 9.42 -7.84
N GLY A 314 -36.93 9.93 -7.02
CA GLY A 314 -35.50 9.76 -7.22
C GLY A 314 -35.06 8.32 -7.14
N LYS A 315 -35.56 7.55 -6.17
CA LYS A 315 -35.33 6.10 -6.04
C LYS A 315 -35.73 5.34 -7.31
N LEU A 316 -36.95 5.60 -7.84
CA LEU A 316 -37.41 4.95 -9.07
C LEU A 316 -36.53 5.30 -10.28
N ARG A 317 -36.06 6.55 -10.39
CA ARG A 317 -35.12 6.97 -11.44
C ARG A 317 -33.79 6.22 -11.33
N ARG A 318 -33.21 6.12 -10.13
CA ARG A 318 -31.95 5.37 -9.89
C ARG A 318 -32.10 3.89 -10.24
N GLN A 319 -33.25 3.28 -9.88
CA GLN A 319 -33.58 1.91 -10.26
C GLN A 319 -33.68 1.73 -11.77
N ALA A 320 -34.38 2.63 -12.46
CA ALA A 320 -34.51 2.58 -13.92
C ALA A 320 -33.13 2.65 -14.61
N ILE A 321 -32.23 3.55 -14.17
CA ILE A 321 -30.86 3.63 -14.69
C ILE A 321 -30.14 2.31 -14.45
N SER A 322 -30.19 1.77 -13.21
CA SER A 322 -29.54 0.52 -12.90
C SER A 322 -30.02 -0.66 -13.75
N MET A 323 -31.33 -0.70 -14.05
CA MET A 323 -31.92 -1.72 -14.91
C MET A 323 -31.56 -1.56 -16.39
N ALA A 324 -31.37 -0.32 -16.86
CA ALA A 324 -30.97 -0.03 -18.24
C ALA A 324 -29.52 -0.36 -18.57
N ILE A 325 -28.66 -0.52 -17.57
CA ILE A 325 -27.23 -0.83 -17.77
C ILE A 325 -27.06 -2.32 -18.07
N ASN A 326 -26.64 -2.65 -19.29
CA ASN A 326 -26.28 -4.01 -19.69
C ASN A 326 -24.87 -4.37 -19.19
N ARG A 327 -24.78 -4.87 -17.96
CA ARG A 327 -23.50 -5.22 -17.29
C ARG A 327 -22.77 -6.35 -17.98
N ASP A 328 -23.50 -7.33 -18.53
CA ASP A 328 -22.92 -8.47 -19.25
C ASP A 328 -22.23 -8.00 -20.54
N GLU A 329 -22.85 -7.10 -21.29
CA GLU A 329 -22.28 -6.53 -22.50
C GLU A 329 -21.04 -5.68 -22.19
N ILE A 330 -21.09 -4.83 -21.17
CA ILE A 330 -19.96 -4.01 -20.72
C ILE A 330 -18.77 -4.91 -20.34
N THR A 331 -18.99 -5.93 -19.53
CA THR A 331 -17.90 -6.82 -19.09
C THR A 331 -17.34 -7.65 -20.24
N LYS A 332 -18.18 -8.06 -21.20
CA LYS A 332 -17.78 -8.83 -22.37
C LYS A 332 -17.07 -7.98 -23.43
N VAL A 333 -17.66 -6.84 -23.80
CA VAL A 333 -17.20 -6.04 -24.96
C VAL A 333 -16.07 -5.09 -24.56
N ILE A 334 -16.22 -4.36 -23.46
CA ILE A 334 -15.24 -3.36 -23.02
C ILE A 334 -14.07 -4.04 -22.27
N PHE A 335 -14.41 -4.94 -21.34
CA PHE A 335 -13.40 -5.58 -20.49
C PHE A 335 -12.94 -6.96 -20.97
N ASN A 336 -13.35 -7.38 -22.18
CA ASN A 336 -12.95 -8.65 -22.79
C ASN A 336 -13.08 -9.87 -21.84
N GLY A 337 -14.11 -9.86 -20.97
CA GLY A 337 -14.34 -10.92 -19.97
C GLY A 337 -13.37 -10.91 -18.78
N ALA A 338 -12.50 -9.90 -18.65
CA ALA A 338 -11.57 -9.79 -17.52
C ALA A 338 -12.25 -9.36 -16.20
N ARG A 339 -13.51 -8.92 -16.27
CA ARG A 339 -14.35 -8.54 -15.12
C ARG A 339 -15.65 -9.33 -15.10
N GLN A 340 -16.25 -9.44 -13.92
CA GLN A 340 -17.55 -10.07 -13.74
C GLN A 340 -18.64 -9.01 -13.59
N PRO A 341 -19.84 -9.23 -14.16
CA PRO A 341 -20.97 -8.34 -13.95
C PRO A 341 -21.41 -8.38 -12.49
N ALA A 342 -21.58 -7.21 -11.86
CA ALA A 342 -22.16 -7.10 -10.53
C ALA A 342 -23.67 -7.44 -10.61
N LYS A 343 -24.12 -8.31 -9.69
CA LYS A 343 -25.52 -8.75 -9.58
C LYS A 343 -26.21 -8.06 -8.42
#